data_2655a80893f300e1d3760bdd07dd4b5d
#
_entry.id   2655a80893f300e1d3760bdd07dd4b5d
#
_cell.length_a   1.000
_cell.length_b   1.000
_cell.length_c   1.000
_cell.angle_alpha   90.00
_cell.angle_beta   90.00
_cell.angle_gamma   90.00
#
_symmetry.space_group_name_H-M   'P 1'
#
loop_
_entity.id
_entity.type
_entity.pdbx_description
1 polymer ?
#
loop_
_entity_poly.entity_id
_entity_poly.type
_entity_poly.pdbx_seq_one_letter_code
_entity_poly.pdbx_strand_id
1 'polypeptide(L)'
;MVELKNVNVHYSSGVDALQNINLRIKDGEFVFIVGGSGAGKSTLVKLMTREIVPTEGRVFVNGYNLSKTKGNKIAKFRRSIGMVFQDFRLIQELNVFENVAFVLRIADQSTRFIKQRVPNVLNLVGLGNKARSKPRELSGGEQQRVAIARALANDPGLIIADEPTGNIDPQLSYEIVELLRKINRQNGTTIIMVTHEHDLVKYFGGRIINIENGSITFDENIGGASDEDE
;
A
#
# COMPACT_ATOMS: atom_id res chain seq x y z
N MET A 1 -12.98 0.58 2.54
CA MET A 1 -13.21 -0.62 3.38
C MET A 1 -12.69 -1.87 2.68
N VAL A 2 -12.00 -2.75 3.43
CA VAL A 2 -11.56 -4.08 2.97
C VAL A 2 -12.29 -5.13 3.80
N GLU A 3 -12.86 -6.15 3.17
CA GLU A 3 -13.53 -7.25 3.85
C GLU A 3 -13.23 -8.58 3.16
N LEU A 4 -12.69 -9.53 3.92
CA LEU A 4 -12.47 -10.92 3.51
C LEU A 4 -13.37 -11.81 4.36
N LYS A 5 -14.08 -12.75 3.70
CA LYS A 5 -15.00 -13.69 4.35
C LYS A 5 -14.67 -15.12 3.96
N ASN A 6 -14.20 -15.91 4.93
CA ASN A 6 -13.85 -17.33 4.79
C ASN A 6 -12.96 -17.59 3.56
N VAL A 7 -11.92 -16.76 3.42
CA VAL A 7 -11.06 -16.76 2.23
C VAL A 7 -9.99 -17.84 2.36
N ASN A 8 -9.95 -18.73 1.36
CA ASN A 8 -8.90 -19.70 1.16
C ASN A 8 -8.16 -19.44 -0.15
N VAL A 9 -6.85 -19.66 -0.17
CA VAL A 9 -6.03 -19.65 -1.38
C VAL A 9 -5.17 -20.89 -1.39
N HIS A 10 -5.47 -21.76 -2.34
CA HIS A 10 -4.71 -22.97 -2.64
C HIS A 10 -4.05 -22.81 -4.00
N TYR A 11 -2.71 -22.88 -4.05
CA TYR A 11 -1.96 -22.84 -5.29
C TYR A 11 -1.90 -24.20 -5.95
N SER A 12 -1.83 -24.24 -7.27
CA SER A 12 -1.69 -25.49 -8.06
C SER A 12 -0.44 -26.29 -7.72
N SER A 13 0.55 -25.67 -7.07
CA SER A 13 1.74 -26.33 -6.53
C SER A 13 1.48 -27.17 -5.27
N GLY A 14 0.24 -27.21 -4.74
CA GLY A 14 -0.13 -27.90 -3.51
C GLY A 14 0.07 -27.09 -2.23
N VAL A 15 0.36 -25.79 -2.35
CA VAL A 15 0.58 -24.91 -1.18
C VAL A 15 -0.72 -24.24 -0.76
N ASP A 16 -1.12 -24.42 0.50
CA ASP A 16 -2.19 -23.68 1.17
C ASP A 16 -1.64 -22.32 1.67
N ALA A 17 -1.76 -21.30 0.84
CA ALA A 17 -1.15 -20.01 1.12
C ALA A 17 -1.99 -19.13 2.06
N LEU A 18 -3.32 -19.30 2.06
CA LEU A 18 -4.23 -18.66 3.02
C LEU A 18 -5.35 -19.64 3.39
N GLN A 19 -5.68 -19.67 4.69
CA GLN A 19 -6.65 -20.61 5.25
C GLN A 19 -7.65 -19.86 6.13
N ASN A 20 -8.93 -19.90 5.74
CA ASN A 20 -10.07 -19.35 6.47
C ASN A 20 -9.88 -17.90 6.94
N ILE A 21 -9.31 -17.04 6.09
CA ILE A 21 -9.08 -15.64 6.43
C ILE A 21 -10.41 -14.91 6.54
N ASN A 22 -10.66 -14.38 7.73
CA ASN A 22 -11.74 -13.45 8.03
C ASN A 22 -11.13 -12.15 8.53
N LEU A 23 -11.30 -11.06 7.75
CA LEU A 23 -10.67 -9.77 8.04
C LEU A 23 -11.60 -8.65 7.62
N ARG A 24 -11.70 -7.62 8.46
CA ARG A 24 -12.40 -6.38 8.14
C ARG A 24 -11.56 -5.19 8.54
N ILE A 25 -11.23 -4.32 7.55
CA ILE A 25 -10.53 -3.05 7.75
C ILE A 25 -11.49 -1.93 7.36
N LYS A 26 -11.74 -0.99 8.26
CA LYS A 26 -12.64 0.15 8.04
C LYS A 26 -11.96 1.23 7.21
N ASP A 27 -12.76 2.14 6.65
CA ASP A 27 -12.20 3.32 5.99
C ASP A 27 -11.48 4.20 7.02
N GLY A 28 -10.33 4.75 6.61
CA GLY A 28 -9.49 5.61 7.44
C GLY A 28 -8.58 4.89 8.44
N GLU A 29 -8.65 3.55 8.57
CA GLU A 29 -7.72 2.82 9.44
C GLU A 29 -6.29 2.81 8.89
N PHE A 30 -5.31 2.86 9.80
CA PHE A 30 -3.92 2.49 9.52
C PHE A 30 -3.66 1.12 10.16
N VAL A 31 -3.29 0.13 9.33
CA VAL A 31 -3.14 -1.26 9.77
C VAL A 31 -1.78 -1.80 9.34
N PHE A 32 -1.07 -2.39 10.28
CA PHE A 32 0.12 -3.18 10.00
C PHE A 32 -0.27 -4.66 9.81
N ILE A 33 0.26 -5.27 8.74
CA ILE A 33 0.19 -6.72 8.53
C ILE A 33 1.60 -7.27 8.67
N VAL A 34 1.81 -8.10 9.67
CA VAL A 34 3.09 -8.71 10.00
C VAL A 34 3.07 -10.23 9.87
N GLY A 35 4.24 -10.85 9.92
CA GLY A 35 4.38 -12.31 9.86
C GLY A 35 5.71 -12.71 9.24
N GLY A 36 6.13 -13.95 9.43
CA GLY A 36 7.36 -14.49 8.88
C GLY A 36 7.40 -14.56 7.35
N SER A 37 8.55 -14.91 6.78
CA SER A 37 8.66 -15.22 5.36
C SER A 37 7.78 -16.44 5.04
N GLY A 38 7.04 -16.37 3.93
CA GLY A 38 6.12 -17.45 3.53
C GLY A 38 4.80 -17.52 4.32
N ALA A 39 4.55 -16.62 5.28
CA ALA A 39 3.33 -16.63 6.10
C ALA A 39 2.02 -16.40 5.33
N GLY A 40 2.07 -15.91 4.07
CA GLY A 40 0.88 -15.62 3.27
C GLY A 40 0.65 -14.12 2.99
N LYS A 41 1.49 -13.22 3.54
CA LYS A 41 1.34 -11.75 3.37
C LYS A 41 1.24 -11.31 1.91
N SER A 42 2.18 -11.72 1.07
CA SER A 42 2.18 -11.37 -0.36
C SER A 42 0.97 -11.97 -1.11
N THR A 43 0.47 -13.13 -0.68
CA THR A 43 -0.76 -13.72 -1.22
C THR A 43 -1.98 -12.87 -0.84
N LEU A 44 -2.03 -12.37 0.39
CA LEU A 44 -3.07 -11.47 0.84
C LEU A 44 -3.05 -10.15 0.04
N VAL A 45 -1.87 -9.55 -0.18
CA VAL A 45 -1.71 -8.37 -1.05
C VAL A 45 -2.22 -8.64 -2.47
N LYS A 46 -1.82 -9.76 -3.08
CA LYS A 46 -2.27 -10.16 -4.43
C LYS A 46 -3.79 -10.35 -4.52
N LEU A 47 -4.44 -10.83 -3.47
CA LEU A 47 -5.92 -10.87 -3.40
C LEU A 47 -6.52 -9.47 -3.38
N MET A 48 -6.00 -8.58 -2.50
CA MET A 48 -6.50 -7.22 -2.35
C MET A 48 -6.26 -6.35 -3.59
N THR A 49 -5.25 -6.67 -4.41
CA THR A 49 -4.98 -6.00 -5.69
C THR A 49 -5.64 -6.68 -6.89
N ARG A 50 -6.36 -7.80 -6.65
CA ARG A 50 -6.99 -8.60 -7.70
C ARG A 50 -5.98 -9.15 -8.71
N GLU A 51 -4.75 -9.45 -8.29
CA GLU A 51 -3.77 -10.19 -9.10
C GLU A 51 -4.14 -11.66 -9.16
N ILE A 52 -4.64 -12.20 -8.04
CA ILE A 52 -5.23 -13.53 -7.95
C ILE A 52 -6.67 -13.47 -7.48
N VAL A 53 -7.38 -14.57 -7.58
CA VAL A 53 -8.71 -14.78 -6.99
C VAL A 53 -8.61 -15.79 -5.86
N PRO A 54 -9.47 -15.71 -4.85
CA PRO A 54 -9.52 -16.74 -3.82
C PRO A 54 -10.02 -18.06 -4.41
N THR A 55 -9.56 -19.17 -3.89
CA THR A 55 -10.09 -20.50 -4.20
C THR A 55 -11.50 -20.64 -3.63
N GLU A 56 -11.68 -20.12 -2.41
CA GLU A 56 -12.98 -20.08 -1.72
C GLU A 56 -13.15 -18.76 -0.97
N GLY A 57 -14.39 -18.44 -0.61
CA GLY A 57 -14.72 -17.22 0.11
C GLY A 57 -14.92 -16.01 -0.79
N ARG A 58 -14.92 -14.82 -0.18
CA ARG A 58 -15.22 -13.55 -0.85
C ARG A 58 -14.29 -12.45 -0.40
N VAL A 59 -13.83 -11.63 -1.36
CA VAL A 59 -12.97 -10.47 -1.13
C VAL A 59 -13.68 -9.23 -1.63
N PHE A 60 -13.83 -8.24 -0.75
CA PHE A 60 -14.39 -6.93 -1.07
C PHE A 60 -13.34 -5.85 -0.75
N VAL A 61 -13.09 -4.97 -1.70
CA VAL A 61 -12.18 -3.81 -1.53
C VAL A 61 -12.81 -2.61 -2.21
N ASN A 62 -12.91 -1.47 -1.51
CA ASN A 62 -13.48 -0.22 -2.00
C ASN A 62 -14.85 -0.41 -2.69
N GLY A 63 -15.73 -1.27 -2.15
CA GLY A 63 -17.04 -1.57 -2.71
C GLY A 63 -17.05 -2.57 -3.88
N TYR A 64 -15.88 -3.02 -4.36
CA TYR A 64 -15.79 -4.04 -5.41
C TYR A 64 -15.75 -5.44 -4.82
N ASN A 65 -16.60 -6.34 -5.32
CA ASN A 65 -16.48 -7.77 -5.05
C ASN A 65 -15.41 -8.37 -5.98
N LEU A 66 -14.19 -8.49 -5.48
CA LEU A 66 -13.03 -8.93 -6.28
C LEU A 66 -13.13 -10.39 -6.73
N SER A 67 -13.87 -11.23 -6.01
CA SER A 67 -14.11 -12.63 -6.42
C SER A 67 -14.92 -12.71 -7.74
N LYS A 68 -15.71 -11.67 -8.05
CA LYS A 68 -16.59 -11.63 -9.24
C LYS A 68 -16.20 -10.56 -10.26
N THR A 69 -15.29 -9.64 -9.92
CA THR A 69 -14.89 -8.54 -10.81
C THR A 69 -14.06 -9.06 -11.99
N LYS A 70 -14.43 -8.69 -13.22
CA LYS A 70 -13.80 -9.15 -14.48
C LYS A 70 -13.64 -7.99 -15.48
N GLY A 71 -12.76 -8.20 -16.46
CA GLY A 71 -12.58 -7.30 -17.60
C GLY A 71 -12.22 -5.86 -17.19
N ASN A 72 -12.80 -4.87 -17.86
CA ASN A 72 -12.52 -3.45 -17.63
C ASN A 72 -12.79 -2.97 -16.19
N LYS A 73 -13.63 -3.69 -15.43
CA LYS A 73 -13.88 -3.37 -14.03
C LYS A 73 -12.66 -3.58 -13.15
N ILE A 74 -11.74 -4.49 -13.52
CA ILE A 74 -10.46 -4.70 -12.80
C ILE A 74 -9.58 -3.45 -12.95
N ALA A 75 -9.45 -2.90 -14.16
CA ALA A 75 -8.67 -1.69 -14.39
C ALA A 75 -9.26 -0.50 -13.60
N LYS A 76 -10.59 -0.34 -13.61
CA LYS A 76 -11.26 0.71 -12.82
C LYS A 76 -11.02 0.52 -11.31
N PHE A 77 -11.10 -0.70 -10.80
CA PHE A 77 -10.79 -1.02 -9.41
C PHE A 77 -9.35 -0.66 -9.07
N ARG A 78 -8.37 -1.11 -9.87
CA ARG A 78 -6.94 -0.83 -9.63
C ARG A 78 -6.60 0.65 -9.62
N ARG A 79 -7.33 1.50 -10.35
CA ARG A 79 -7.19 2.97 -10.28
C ARG A 79 -7.70 3.57 -8.97
N SER A 80 -8.56 2.85 -8.23
CA SER A 80 -9.11 3.30 -6.94
C SER A 80 -8.23 2.94 -5.74
N ILE A 81 -7.11 2.24 -5.95
CA ILE A 81 -6.14 1.89 -4.92
C ILE A 81 -4.76 2.43 -5.28
N GLY A 82 -4.01 2.82 -4.27
CA GLY A 82 -2.58 3.15 -4.38
C GLY A 82 -1.73 1.95 -4.00
N MET A 83 -0.66 1.69 -4.77
CA MET A 83 0.32 0.66 -4.45
C MET A 83 1.70 1.28 -4.24
N VAL A 84 2.33 0.91 -3.13
CA VAL A 84 3.73 1.21 -2.82
C VAL A 84 4.47 -0.11 -2.69
N PHE A 85 5.55 -0.28 -3.43
CA PHE A 85 6.33 -1.53 -3.48
C PHE A 85 7.69 -1.33 -2.83
N GLN A 86 8.30 -2.40 -2.37
CA GLN A 86 9.65 -2.44 -1.81
C GLN A 86 10.72 -1.98 -2.82
N ASP A 87 10.59 -2.35 -4.09
CA ASP A 87 11.53 -2.05 -5.18
C ASP A 87 11.19 -0.76 -5.94
N PHE A 88 10.38 0.14 -5.33
CA PHE A 88 9.91 1.43 -5.84
C PHE A 88 9.18 1.37 -7.17
N ARG A 89 9.56 0.51 -8.09
CA ARG A 89 9.04 0.34 -9.46
C ARG A 89 8.92 1.66 -10.23
N LEU A 90 9.94 2.50 -10.12
CA LEU A 90 9.99 3.74 -10.89
C LEU A 90 10.45 3.46 -12.32
N ILE A 91 9.83 4.17 -13.28
CA ILE A 91 10.24 4.14 -14.68
C ILE A 91 11.50 4.98 -14.82
N GLN A 92 12.63 4.34 -15.10
CA GLN A 92 13.96 4.97 -15.05
C GLN A 92 14.17 6.04 -16.14
N GLU A 93 13.47 5.90 -17.26
CA GLU A 93 13.51 6.84 -18.38
C GLU A 93 12.72 8.12 -18.13
N LEU A 94 11.78 8.09 -17.19
CA LEU A 94 10.94 9.22 -16.82
C LEU A 94 11.53 9.98 -15.61
N ASN A 95 11.35 11.31 -15.60
CA ASN A 95 11.67 12.09 -14.41
C ASN A 95 10.60 11.90 -13.31
N VAL A 96 10.81 12.51 -12.13
CA VAL A 96 9.91 12.41 -10.98
C VAL A 96 8.50 12.87 -11.33
N PHE A 97 8.35 14.04 -11.99
CA PHE A 97 7.05 14.55 -12.42
C PHE A 97 6.34 13.55 -13.33
N GLU A 98 7.04 13.01 -14.31
CA GLU A 98 6.49 12.08 -15.30
C GLU A 98 6.12 10.73 -14.69
N ASN A 99 6.90 10.22 -13.73
CA ASN A 99 6.56 9.00 -12.99
C ASN A 99 5.21 9.15 -12.27
N VAL A 100 4.94 10.29 -11.64
CA VAL A 100 3.66 10.56 -10.97
C VAL A 100 2.56 10.86 -12.00
N ALA A 101 2.85 11.64 -13.06
CA ALA A 101 1.90 11.97 -14.10
C ALA A 101 1.43 10.74 -14.91
N PHE A 102 2.27 9.72 -15.00
CA PHE A 102 2.00 8.51 -15.78
C PHE A 102 0.70 7.81 -15.36
N VAL A 103 0.47 7.62 -14.06
CA VAL A 103 -0.75 6.96 -13.57
C VAL A 103 -2.00 7.81 -13.77
N LEU A 104 -1.86 9.14 -13.79
CA LEU A 104 -2.96 10.06 -14.10
C LEU A 104 -3.32 10.03 -15.58
N ARG A 105 -2.33 9.92 -16.48
CA ARG A 105 -2.56 9.74 -17.93
C ARG A 105 -3.28 8.42 -18.22
N ILE A 106 -2.88 7.32 -17.56
CA ILE A 106 -3.58 6.02 -17.68
C ILE A 106 -5.03 6.12 -17.16
N ALA A 107 -5.29 7.03 -16.22
CA ALA A 107 -6.64 7.29 -15.70
C ALA A 107 -7.44 8.28 -16.54
N ASP A 108 -6.96 8.66 -17.75
CA ASP A 108 -7.56 9.63 -18.68
C ASP A 108 -7.79 11.02 -18.07
N GLN A 109 -6.93 11.43 -17.12
CA GLN A 109 -7.00 12.76 -16.53
C GLN A 109 -6.52 13.84 -17.49
N SER A 110 -7.19 15.00 -17.46
CA SER A 110 -6.83 16.12 -18.34
C SER A 110 -5.43 16.67 -18.03
N THR A 111 -4.75 17.19 -19.06
CA THR A 111 -3.43 17.82 -18.89
C THR A 111 -3.45 18.97 -17.86
N ARG A 112 -4.56 19.71 -17.78
CA ARG A 112 -4.75 20.77 -16.78
C ARG A 112 -4.75 20.19 -15.37
N PHE A 113 -5.50 19.11 -15.13
CA PHE A 113 -5.54 18.42 -13.84
C PHE A 113 -4.15 17.89 -13.46
N ILE A 114 -3.44 17.22 -14.39
CA ILE A 114 -2.11 16.67 -14.16
C ILE A 114 -1.12 17.76 -13.73
N LYS A 115 -1.10 18.91 -14.45
CA LYS A 115 -0.21 20.04 -14.14
C LYS A 115 -0.46 20.65 -12.76
N GLN A 116 -1.66 20.52 -12.23
CA GLN A 116 -2.01 20.99 -10.88
C GLN A 116 -1.77 19.90 -9.82
N ARG A 117 -2.19 18.66 -10.09
CA ARG A 117 -2.17 17.56 -9.09
C ARG A 117 -0.75 17.08 -8.78
N VAL A 118 0.11 16.92 -9.81
CA VAL A 118 1.45 16.36 -9.60
C VAL A 118 2.31 17.23 -8.69
N PRO A 119 2.43 18.56 -8.87
CA PRO A 119 3.15 19.39 -7.91
C PRO A 119 2.60 19.29 -6.49
N ASN A 120 1.28 19.23 -6.32
CA ASN A 120 0.66 19.13 -5.00
C ASN A 120 1.08 17.85 -4.27
N VAL A 121 1.02 16.68 -4.94
CA VAL A 121 1.44 15.43 -4.31
C VAL A 121 2.95 15.35 -4.11
N LEU A 122 3.76 15.94 -4.99
CA LEU A 122 5.21 16.04 -4.80
C LEU A 122 5.58 16.92 -3.61
N ASN A 123 4.89 18.04 -3.41
CA ASN A 123 5.06 18.87 -2.22
C ASN A 123 4.67 18.14 -0.94
N LEU A 124 3.57 17.36 -0.96
CA LEU A 124 3.12 16.57 0.18
C LEU A 124 4.18 15.57 0.65
N VAL A 125 4.94 14.96 -0.28
CA VAL A 125 6.02 14.02 0.03
C VAL A 125 7.39 14.70 0.16
N GLY A 126 7.47 16.05 0.08
CA GLY A 126 8.70 16.83 0.26
C GLY A 126 9.64 16.84 -0.96
N LEU A 127 9.14 16.53 -2.17
CA LEU A 127 9.93 16.43 -3.41
C LEU A 127 9.60 17.48 -4.46
N GLY A 128 8.98 18.61 -4.07
CA GLY A 128 8.61 19.66 -5.03
C GLY A 128 9.77 20.22 -5.86
N ASN A 129 10.98 20.31 -5.26
CA ASN A 129 12.20 20.78 -5.91
C ASN A 129 12.90 19.70 -6.79
N LYS A 130 12.49 18.44 -6.69
CA LYS A 130 13.07 17.30 -7.41
C LYS A 130 12.25 16.86 -8.64
N ALA A 131 11.21 17.61 -9.02
CA ALA A 131 10.27 17.24 -10.08
C ALA A 131 10.94 16.88 -11.42
N ARG A 132 12.10 17.48 -11.73
CA ARG A 132 12.84 17.26 -12.98
C ARG A 132 13.93 16.18 -12.87
N SER A 133 14.28 15.74 -11.66
CA SER A 133 15.31 14.73 -11.43
C SER A 133 14.88 13.36 -11.98
N LYS A 134 15.84 12.56 -12.38
CA LYS A 134 15.64 11.14 -12.77
C LYS A 134 15.74 10.23 -11.52
N PRO A 135 15.10 9.05 -11.52
CA PRO A 135 15.18 8.13 -10.38
C PRO A 135 16.62 7.84 -9.93
N ARG A 136 17.55 7.66 -10.87
CA ARG A 136 18.97 7.40 -10.58
C ARG A 136 19.71 8.55 -9.87
N GLU A 137 19.14 9.74 -9.84
CA GLU A 137 19.69 10.92 -9.17
C GLU A 137 19.14 11.10 -7.74
N LEU A 138 18.28 10.16 -7.30
CA LEU A 138 17.59 10.20 -6.02
C LEU A 138 18.16 9.14 -5.07
N SER A 139 18.18 9.47 -3.77
CA SER A 139 18.41 8.48 -2.71
C SER A 139 17.27 7.44 -2.67
N GLY A 140 17.48 6.30 -2.00
CA GLY A 140 16.43 5.28 -1.82
C GLY A 140 15.18 5.83 -1.16
N GLY A 141 15.33 6.63 -0.09
CA GLY A 141 14.20 7.30 0.58
C GLY A 141 13.47 8.30 -0.32
N GLU A 142 14.18 9.06 -1.17
CA GLU A 142 13.57 9.95 -2.16
C GLU A 142 12.81 9.15 -3.22
N GLN A 143 13.37 8.03 -3.71
CA GLN A 143 12.69 7.16 -4.66
C GLN A 143 11.39 6.58 -4.06
N GLN A 144 11.42 6.18 -2.78
CA GLN A 144 10.24 5.71 -2.08
C GLN A 144 9.18 6.82 -1.92
N ARG A 145 9.59 8.05 -1.62
CA ARG A 145 8.67 9.20 -1.61
C ARG A 145 8.04 9.46 -2.97
N VAL A 146 8.75 9.24 -4.09
CA VAL A 146 8.17 9.30 -5.44
C VAL A 146 7.15 8.18 -5.65
N ALA A 147 7.43 6.95 -5.18
CA ALA A 147 6.48 5.84 -5.25
C ALA A 147 5.21 6.12 -4.44
N ILE A 148 5.32 6.74 -3.26
CA ILE A 148 4.19 7.20 -2.45
C ILE A 148 3.41 8.30 -3.17
N ALA A 149 4.08 9.32 -3.75
CA ALA A 149 3.44 10.36 -4.54
C ALA A 149 2.65 9.78 -5.72
N ARG A 150 3.22 8.80 -6.41
CA ARG A 150 2.56 8.07 -7.50
C ARG A 150 1.31 7.31 -7.01
N ALA A 151 1.40 6.66 -5.86
CA ALA A 151 0.25 5.97 -5.25
C ALA A 151 -0.88 6.94 -4.90
N LEU A 152 -0.54 8.15 -4.43
CA LEU A 152 -1.50 9.20 -4.05
C LEU A 152 -2.11 9.98 -5.24
N ALA A 153 -1.53 9.88 -6.43
CA ALA A 153 -1.89 10.74 -7.55
C ALA A 153 -3.38 10.70 -7.90
N ASN A 154 -3.99 9.52 -7.91
CA ASN A 154 -5.42 9.31 -8.22
C ASN A 154 -6.36 9.51 -7.02
N ASP A 155 -5.88 10.05 -5.91
CA ASP A 155 -6.66 10.25 -4.68
C ASP A 155 -7.35 8.97 -4.19
N PRO A 156 -6.57 7.90 -3.93
CA PRO A 156 -7.13 6.60 -3.58
C PRO A 156 -7.71 6.59 -2.17
N GLY A 157 -8.85 5.91 -1.97
CA GLY A 157 -9.39 5.65 -0.63
C GLY A 157 -8.59 4.60 0.16
N LEU A 158 -7.72 3.83 -0.53
CA LEU A 158 -6.89 2.78 0.07
C LEU A 158 -5.50 2.81 -0.55
N ILE A 159 -4.47 2.79 0.30
CA ILE A 159 -3.08 2.52 -0.07
C ILE A 159 -2.66 1.19 0.54
N ILE A 160 -2.06 0.33 -0.27
CA ILE A 160 -1.39 -0.89 0.16
C ILE A 160 0.11 -0.68 -0.04
N ALA A 161 0.86 -0.70 1.06
CA ALA A 161 2.31 -0.56 1.07
C ALA A 161 2.93 -1.93 1.40
N ASP A 162 3.52 -2.57 0.40
CA ASP A 162 4.13 -3.89 0.52
C ASP A 162 5.63 -3.74 0.75
N GLU A 163 6.05 -3.93 2.00
CA GLU A 163 7.41 -3.75 2.50
C GLU A 163 8.06 -2.40 2.08
N PRO A 164 7.40 -1.25 2.33
CA PRO A 164 7.81 0.03 1.78
C PRO A 164 9.15 0.54 2.32
N THR A 165 9.71 -0.12 3.32
CA THR A 165 10.95 0.26 4.02
C THR A 165 12.11 -0.72 3.75
N GLY A 166 11.84 -1.87 3.11
CA GLY A 166 12.80 -2.96 3.00
C GLY A 166 14.09 -2.67 2.19
N ASN A 167 14.14 -1.59 1.41
CA ASN A 167 15.31 -1.21 0.59
C ASN A 167 15.86 0.18 0.94
N ILE A 168 15.57 0.68 2.13
CA ILE A 168 16.04 1.99 2.59
C ILE A 168 16.71 1.89 3.97
N ASP A 169 17.47 2.92 4.33
CA ASP A 169 18.12 3.01 5.61
C ASP A 169 17.12 2.99 6.78
N PRO A 170 17.44 2.33 7.91
CA PRO A 170 16.54 2.24 9.06
C PRO A 170 16.01 3.57 9.57
N GLN A 171 16.84 4.63 9.59
CA GLN A 171 16.40 5.96 10.02
C GLN A 171 15.36 6.54 9.05
N LEU A 172 15.55 6.37 7.74
CA LEU A 172 14.60 6.80 6.72
C LEU A 172 13.32 5.97 6.76
N SER A 173 13.37 4.73 7.26
CA SER A 173 12.18 3.88 7.43
C SER A 173 11.14 4.53 8.34
N TYR A 174 11.57 5.13 9.46
CA TYR A 174 10.69 5.87 10.36
C TYR A 174 10.05 7.06 9.65
N GLU A 175 10.82 7.83 8.88
CA GLU A 175 10.27 8.97 8.11
C GLU A 175 9.22 8.55 7.07
N ILE A 176 9.39 7.38 6.44
CA ILE A 176 8.41 6.86 5.48
C ILE A 176 7.12 6.45 6.18
N VAL A 177 7.19 5.77 7.33
CA VAL A 177 6.00 5.40 8.10
C VAL A 177 5.28 6.63 8.64
N GLU A 178 6.04 7.61 9.17
CA GLU A 178 5.53 8.91 9.61
C GLU A 178 4.78 9.63 8.45
N LEU A 179 5.38 9.68 7.26
CA LEU A 179 4.74 10.24 6.08
C LEU A 179 3.43 9.53 5.74
N LEU A 180 3.40 8.19 5.77
CA LEU A 180 2.18 7.42 5.53
C LEU A 180 1.13 7.69 6.61
N ARG A 181 1.50 7.79 7.88
CA ARG A 181 0.59 8.17 8.97
C ARG A 181 0.02 9.58 8.78
N LYS A 182 0.86 10.54 8.43
CA LYS A 182 0.43 11.90 8.12
C LYS A 182 -0.61 11.91 6.99
N ILE A 183 -0.36 11.16 5.92
CA ILE A 183 -1.31 11.00 4.81
C ILE A 183 -2.64 10.40 5.30
N ASN A 184 -2.58 9.34 6.12
CA ASN A 184 -3.76 8.72 6.70
C ASN A 184 -4.58 9.72 7.53
N ARG A 185 -3.94 10.42 8.48
CA ARG A 185 -4.59 11.39 9.38
C ARG A 185 -5.18 12.59 8.60
N GLN A 186 -4.47 13.13 7.60
CA GLN A 186 -4.88 14.34 6.88
C GLN A 186 -5.95 14.09 5.82
N ASN A 187 -5.85 12.97 5.11
CA ASN A 187 -6.71 12.67 3.96
C ASN A 187 -7.81 11.65 4.28
N GLY A 188 -7.76 11.00 5.46
CA GLY A 188 -8.65 9.89 5.79
C GLY A 188 -8.40 8.64 4.92
N THR A 189 -7.27 8.58 4.19
CA THR A 189 -6.91 7.46 3.34
C THR A 189 -6.62 6.23 4.19
N THR A 190 -7.28 5.11 3.92
CA THR A 190 -6.96 3.82 4.57
C THR A 190 -5.57 3.37 4.15
N ILE A 191 -4.75 2.93 5.11
CA ILE A 191 -3.41 2.42 4.80
C ILE A 191 -3.25 1.02 5.38
N ILE A 192 -2.82 0.10 4.52
CA ILE A 192 -2.40 -1.25 4.89
C ILE A 192 -0.92 -1.33 4.60
N MET A 193 -0.11 -1.44 5.64
CA MET A 193 1.34 -1.61 5.53
C MET A 193 1.72 -3.05 5.88
N VAL A 194 2.25 -3.76 4.91
CA VAL A 194 2.86 -5.07 5.11
C VAL A 194 4.33 -4.88 5.43
N THR A 195 4.79 -5.44 6.53
CA THR A 195 6.21 -5.34 6.94
C THR A 195 6.61 -6.53 7.81
N HIS A 196 7.90 -6.80 7.85
CA HIS A 196 8.52 -7.71 8.81
C HIS A 196 9.36 -6.95 9.87
N GLU A 197 9.37 -5.61 9.83
CA GLU A 197 10.14 -4.75 10.74
C GLU A 197 9.35 -4.53 12.05
N HIS A 198 9.52 -5.44 13.01
CA HIS A 198 8.80 -5.40 14.29
C HIS A 198 9.08 -4.14 15.12
N ASP A 199 10.29 -3.57 15.02
CA ASP A 199 10.65 -2.36 15.76
C ASP A 199 9.85 -1.15 15.28
N LEU A 200 9.64 -0.99 13.96
CA LEU A 200 8.76 0.04 13.42
C LEU A 200 7.33 -0.12 13.91
N VAL A 201 6.82 -1.35 13.85
CA VAL A 201 5.44 -1.65 14.27
C VAL A 201 5.25 -1.36 15.77
N LYS A 202 6.23 -1.74 16.60
CA LYS A 202 6.22 -1.48 18.04
C LYS A 202 6.31 0.03 18.36
N TYR A 203 7.16 0.76 17.62
CA TYR A 203 7.33 2.21 17.82
C TYR A 203 6.05 2.98 17.46
N PHE A 204 5.47 2.70 16.30
CA PHE A 204 4.28 3.42 15.85
C PHE A 204 2.98 2.92 16.48
N GLY A 205 2.89 1.67 16.90
CA GLY A 205 1.66 1.08 17.43
C GLY A 205 0.51 1.07 16.43
N GLY A 206 -0.71 0.96 16.92
CA GLY A 206 -1.93 0.89 16.10
C GLY A 206 -2.42 -0.53 15.90
N ARG A 207 -3.29 -0.76 14.91
CA ARG A 207 -3.84 -2.09 14.66
C ARG A 207 -2.83 -2.97 13.96
N ILE A 208 -2.54 -4.11 14.58
CA ILE A 208 -1.56 -5.08 14.09
C ILE A 208 -2.28 -6.40 13.82
N ILE A 209 -2.10 -6.91 12.60
CA ILE A 209 -2.61 -8.22 12.16
C ILE A 209 -1.41 -9.12 11.91
N ASN A 210 -1.27 -10.18 12.67
CA ASN A 210 -0.22 -11.18 12.46
C ASN A 210 -0.75 -12.36 11.64
N ILE A 211 0.01 -12.73 10.62
CA ILE A 211 -0.29 -13.90 9.77
C ILE A 211 0.79 -14.94 9.97
N GLU A 212 0.38 -16.17 10.30
CA GLU A 212 1.25 -17.31 10.43
C GLU A 212 0.63 -18.52 9.72
N ASN A 213 1.43 -19.19 8.91
CA ASN A 213 0.99 -20.40 8.18
C ASN A 213 -0.35 -20.20 7.42
N GLY A 214 -0.53 -19.04 6.82
CA GLY A 214 -1.72 -18.71 6.05
C GLY A 214 -2.95 -18.34 6.88
N SER A 215 -2.85 -18.21 8.20
CA SER A 215 -3.97 -17.88 9.11
C SER A 215 -3.68 -16.62 9.91
N ILE A 216 -4.73 -15.87 10.27
CA ILE A 216 -4.60 -14.74 11.20
C ILE A 216 -4.52 -15.30 12.62
N THR A 217 -3.41 -15.04 13.31
CA THR A 217 -3.18 -15.50 14.69
C THR A 217 -3.39 -14.37 15.71
N PHE A 218 -3.37 -13.12 15.26
CA PHE A 218 -3.51 -11.95 16.12
C PHE A 218 -4.11 -10.80 15.31
N ASP A 219 -5.04 -10.03 15.89
CA ASP A 219 -5.66 -8.83 15.30
C ASP A 219 -6.10 -7.89 16.44
N GLU A 220 -5.20 -7.01 16.88
CA GLU A 220 -5.44 -6.11 18.00
C GLU A 220 -4.82 -4.72 17.78
N ASN A 221 -5.30 -3.75 18.55
CA ASN A 221 -4.74 -2.40 18.63
C ASN A 221 -3.72 -2.34 19.79
N ILE A 222 -2.51 -1.95 19.47
CA ILE A 222 -1.43 -1.82 20.46
C ILE A 222 -1.01 -0.35 20.54
N GLY A 223 -0.81 0.18 21.74
CA GLY A 223 -0.21 1.51 21.96
C GLY A 223 1.21 1.55 21.41
N GLY A 224 1.60 2.65 20.77
CA GLY A 224 2.96 2.86 20.25
C GLY A 224 3.77 3.78 21.15
N ALA A 225 5.10 3.65 21.11
CA ALA A 225 6.00 4.57 21.82
C ALA A 225 5.89 6.02 21.29
N SER A 226 5.44 6.20 20.05
CA SER A 226 5.18 7.53 19.47
C SER A 226 3.97 8.26 20.07
N ASP A 227 3.10 7.55 20.81
CA ASP A 227 1.91 8.13 21.44
C ASP A 227 2.24 8.71 22.84
N GLU A 228 3.46 8.48 23.38
CA GLU A 228 3.91 9.01 24.68
C GLU A 228 4.53 10.41 24.57
N ASP A 229 4.81 10.92 23.37
CA ASP A 229 5.45 12.22 23.10
C ASP A 229 4.46 13.31 22.60
N GLU A 230 3.14 13.08 22.56
CA GLU A 230 2.07 14.05 22.30
C GLU A 230 1.34 14.40 23.61
#